data_c642d26d990004143d22642e41bf646d
#
_entry.id   c642d26d990004143d22642e41bf646d
#
_cell.length_a   1.000
_cell.length_b   1.000
_cell.length_c   1.000
_cell.angle_alpha   90.00
_cell.angle_beta   90.00
_cell.angle_gamma   90.00
#
_symmetry.space_group_name_H-M   'P 1'
#
loop_
_entity.id
_entity.type
_entity.pdbx_description
1 polymer ?
#
loop_
_entity_poly.entity_id
_entity_poly.type
_entity_poly.pdbx_seq_one_letter_code
_entity_poly.pdbx_strand_id
1 'polypeptide(L)'
;MLFIPLLYKAFLLLFFALLFSAVAIYLHRKHQPQTQSAVSFYNVSKVKPMVALCTVLLILIPLNYKVWQFENVLMTGKPVVLKIAPVDPRSIIQGDYMSLSYAILTDIRAQLNTSVNDQEAAISGRKTRPKRVYALVHQDEQGVATLCRVENRIPTDFYDCVPDMYLPVNNVGWFPQLPSQEYFFAEGKGQHYAQAEYAEYRFKDGILLLARLLDKDLKGL
;
A
#
# COMPACT_ATOMS: atom_id res chain seq x y z
N MET A 1 -2.15 -7.14 16.48
CA MET A 1 -2.63 -6.37 15.32
C MET A 1 -3.21 -7.20 14.16
N LEU A 2 -3.39 -8.52 14.34
CA LEU A 2 -3.97 -9.43 13.33
C LEU A 2 -5.53 -9.41 13.29
N PHE A 3 -6.17 -8.80 14.28
CA PHE A 3 -7.65 -8.84 14.44
C PHE A 3 -8.42 -7.92 13.47
N ILE A 4 -7.84 -6.79 13.06
CA ILE A 4 -8.54 -5.80 12.22
C ILE A 4 -8.79 -6.32 10.79
N PRO A 5 -7.82 -6.96 10.09
CA PRO A 5 -8.10 -7.51 8.76
C PRO A 5 -9.06 -8.70 8.79
N LEU A 6 -9.13 -9.43 9.91
CA LEU A 6 -10.06 -10.56 10.07
C LEU A 6 -11.49 -10.05 10.27
N LEU A 7 -11.68 -9.04 11.10
CA LEU A 7 -12.99 -8.36 11.31
C LEU A 7 -13.51 -7.73 10.03
N TYR A 8 -12.63 -7.09 9.24
CA TYR A 8 -12.99 -6.52 7.94
C TYR A 8 -13.44 -7.58 6.94
N LYS A 9 -12.73 -8.71 6.85
CA LYS A 9 -13.12 -9.84 6.00
C LYS A 9 -14.44 -10.45 6.44
N ALA A 10 -14.64 -10.65 7.74
CA ALA A 10 -15.88 -11.15 8.30
C ALA A 10 -17.06 -10.22 8.03
N PHE A 11 -16.87 -8.92 8.19
CA PHE A 11 -17.87 -7.89 7.88
C PHE A 11 -18.24 -7.87 6.40
N LEU A 12 -17.25 -7.99 5.50
CA LEU A 12 -17.46 -8.05 4.04
C LEU A 12 -18.26 -9.29 3.64
N LEU A 13 -17.93 -10.46 4.22
CA LEU A 13 -18.64 -11.72 3.97
C LEU A 13 -20.09 -11.65 4.46
N LEU A 14 -20.32 -11.10 5.64
CA LEU A 14 -21.64 -10.94 6.22
C LEU A 14 -22.52 -10.00 5.39
N PHE A 15 -21.92 -8.95 4.85
CA PHE A 15 -22.61 -8.03 3.96
C PHE A 15 -22.98 -8.66 2.62
N PHE A 16 -22.04 -9.37 1.96
CA PHE A 16 -22.35 -10.09 0.73
C PHE A 16 -23.44 -11.14 0.95
N ALA A 17 -23.45 -11.83 2.09
CA ALA A 17 -24.50 -12.78 2.45
C ALA A 17 -25.86 -12.10 2.61
N LEU A 18 -25.91 -10.94 3.28
CA LEU A 18 -27.14 -10.15 3.44
C LEU A 18 -27.64 -9.56 2.10
N LEU A 19 -26.73 -9.06 1.27
CA LEU A 19 -27.06 -8.53 -0.05
C LEU A 19 -27.58 -9.65 -0.97
N PHE A 20 -26.93 -10.81 -0.96
CA PHE A 20 -27.35 -11.96 -1.75
C PHE A 20 -28.70 -12.50 -1.30
N SER A 21 -28.97 -12.54 0.01
CA SER A 21 -30.26 -12.95 0.58
C SER A 21 -31.37 -11.95 0.19
N ALA A 22 -31.09 -10.64 0.23
CA ALA A 22 -32.05 -9.61 -0.15
C ALA A 22 -32.37 -9.68 -1.66
N VAL A 23 -31.37 -9.90 -2.51
CA VAL A 23 -31.55 -10.09 -3.96
C VAL A 23 -32.30 -11.39 -4.24
N ALA A 24 -31.98 -12.49 -3.55
CA ALA A 24 -32.66 -13.77 -3.69
C ALA A 24 -34.13 -13.67 -3.29
N ILE A 25 -34.45 -12.98 -2.18
CA ILE A 25 -35.84 -12.72 -1.76
C ILE A 25 -36.57 -11.85 -2.78
N TYR A 26 -35.90 -10.85 -3.36
CA TYR A 26 -36.48 -9.99 -4.39
C TYR A 26 -36.80 -10.79 -5.68
N LEU A 27 -35.87 -11.64 -6.15
CA LEU A 27 -36.05 -12.48 -7.33
C LEU A 27 -37.11 -13.56 -7.11
N HIS A 28 -37.12 -14.16 -5.91
CA HIS A 28 -38.13 -15.17 -5.59
C HIS A 28 -39.54 -14.58 -5.55
N ARG A 29 -39.71 -13.35 -5.03
CA ARG A 29 -40.99 -12.63 -5.05
C ARG A 29 -41.44 -12.22 -6.46
N LYS A 30 -40.53 -11.99 -7.41
CA LYS A 30 -40.81 -11.62 -8.77
C LYS A 30 -41.37 -12.82 -9.60
N HIS A 31 -41.05 -14.04 -9.17
CA HIS A 31 -41.45 -15.29 -9.90
C HIS A 31 -42.66 -16.02 -9.30
N GLN A 32 -43.25 -15.54 -8.20
CA GLN A 32 -44.48 -16.15 -7.70
C GLN A 32 -45.71 -15.62 -8.47
N PRO A 33 -46.55 -16.52 -9.04
CA PRO A 33 -47.82 -16.12 -9.58
C PRO A 33 -48.73 -15.58 -8.47
N GLN A 34 -49.43 -14.49 -8.74
CA GLN A 34 -50.33 -13.80 -7.82
C GLN A 34 -51.46 -14.73 -7.36
N THR A 35 -51.32 -15.37 -6.21
CA THR A 35 -52.44 -15.81 -5.42
C THR A 35 -52.68 -14.76 -4.35
N GLN A 36 -53.83 -14.05 -4.50
CA GLN A 36 -54.32 -13.08 -3.55
C GLN A 36 -54.52 -13.72 -2.18
N SER A 37 -53.66 -13.37 -1.25
CA SER A 37 -53.97 -13.43 0.18
C SER A 37 -53.28 -12.27 0.86
N ALA A 38 -54.06 -11.50 1.60
CA ALA A 38 -53.72 -10.26 2.28
C ALA A 38 -52.52 -10.43 3.20
N VAL A 39 -51.33 -10.14 2.70
CA VAL A 39 -50.16 -9.87 3.55
C VAL A 39 -49.85 -8.40 3.39
N SER A 40 -49.98 -7.71 4.51
CA SER A 40 -49.68 -6.32 4.74
C SER A 40 -48.55 -5.81 3.86
N PHE A 41 -48.89 -4.82 3.04
CA PHE A 41 -47.95 -4.04 2.23
C PHE A 41 -46.88 -3.41 3.14
N TYR A 42 -45.84 -4.16 3.49
CA TYR A 42 -44.62 -3.55 3.98
C TYR A 42 -44.08 -2.66 2.84
N ASN A 43 -44.20 -1.39 3.06
CA ASN A 43 -44.11 -0.32 2.07
C ASN A 43 -42.76 -0.41 1.33
N VAL A 44 -42.69 -1.15 0.22
CA VAL A 44 -41.51 -1.36 -0.63
C VAL A 44 -40.87 -0.02 -1.05
N SER A 45 -41.65 1.07 -1.05
CA SER A 45 -41.15 2.41 -1.33
C SER A 45 -40.18 2.94 -0.29
N LYS A 46 -40.30 2.54 0.98
CA LYS A 46 -39.38 2.95 2.08
C LYS A 46 -38.14 2.08 2.19
N VAL A 47 -38.19 0.85 1.71
CA VAL A 47 -37.06 -0.10 1.77
C VAL A 47 -35.97 0.27 0.75
N LYS A 48 -36.35 0.74 -0.44
CA LYS A 48 -35.41 1.14 -1.48
C LYS A 48 -34.41 2.22 -1.04
N PRO A 49 -34.84 3.36 -0.48
CA PRO A 49 -33.89 4.39 -0.03
C PRO A 49 -33.03 3.91 1.14
N MET A 50 -33.57 3.06 2.03
CA MET A 50 -32.82 2.50 3.14
C MET A 50 -31.69 1.57 2.66
N VAL A 51 -31.97 0.70 1.67
CA VAL A 51 -30.94 -0.16 1.05
C VAL A 51 -29.88 0.71 0.35
N ALA A 52 -30.29 1.74 -0.40
CA ALA A 52 -29.36 2.66 -1.05
C ALA A 52 -28.46 3.37 -0.01
N LEU A 53 -29.04 3.87 1.07
CA LEU A 53 -28.26 4.49 2.15
C LEU A 53 -27.27 3.53 2.79
N CYS A 54 -27.70 2.31 3.12
CA CYS A 54 -26.81 1.29 3.67
C CYS A 54 -25.66 0.95 2.72
N THR A 55 -25.93 0.85 1.40
CA THR A 55 -24.88 0.62 0.40
C THR A 55 -23.87 1.76 0.34
N VAL A 56 -24.34 3.01 0.35
CA VAL A 56 -23.46 4.18 0.37
C VAL A 56 -22.60 4.20 1.63
N LEU A 57 -23.19 4.01 2.80
CA LEU A 57 -22.44 3.97 4.06
C LEU A 57 -21.40 2.84 4.08
N LEU A 58 -21.72 1.69 3.53
CA LEU A 58 -20.82 0.56 3.46
C LEU A 58 -19.59 0.83 2.58
N ILE A 59 -19.74 1.64 1.54
CA ILE A 59 -18.62 2.05 0.69
C ILE A 59 -17.85 3.19 1.38
N LEU A 60 -18.53 4.18 1.93
CA LEU A 60 -17.90 5.37 2.51
C LEU A 60 -17.13 5.07 3.79
N ILE A 61 -17.65 4.23 4.68
CA ILE A 61 -16.98 3.93 5.96
C ILE A 61 -15.58 3.32 5.76
N PRO A 62 -15.38 2.26 4.96
CA PRO A 62 -14.05 1.70 4.76
C PRO A 62 -13.11 2.63 3.98
N LEU A 63 -13.63 3.46 3.06
CA LEU A 63 -12.82 4.46 2.37
C LEU A 63 -12.31 5.52 3.34
N ASN A 64 -13.19 6.12 4.15
CA ASN A 64 -12.79 7.12 5.17
C ASN A 64 -11.84 6.52 6.20
N TYR A 65 -12.03 5.25 6.61
CA TYR A 65 -11.10 4.58 7.50
C TYR A 65 -9.70 4.45 6.87
N LYS A 66 -9.61 4.15 5.55
CA LYS A 66 -8.32 4.09 4.85
C LYS A 66 -7.66 5.46 4.74
N VAL A 67 -8.41 6.50 4.42
CA VAL A 67 -7.90 7.88 4.39
C VAL A 67 -7.36 8.26 5.77
N TRP A 68 -8.14 8.06 6.83
CA TRP A 68 -7.69 8.33 8.20
C TRP A 68 -6.42 7.53 8.57
N GLN A 69 -6.32 6.26 8.15
CA GLN A 69 -5.13 5.45 8.39
C GLN A 69 -3.89 6.05 7.72
N PHE A 70 -4.01 6.50 6.46
CA PHE A 70 -2.90 7.10 5.73
C PHE A 70 -2.53 8.47 6.30
N GLU A 71 -3.49 9.31 6.63
CA GLU A 71 -3.24 10.58 7.33
C GLU A 71 -2.51 10.36 8.65
N ASN A 72 -2.94 9.37 9.44
CA ASN A 72 -2.27 9.02 10.68
C ASN A 72 -0.81 8.58 10.47
N VAL A 73 -0.51 7.83 9.39
CA VAL A 73 0.87 7.48 9.02
C VAL A 73 1.67 8.73 8.68
N LEU A 74 1.12 9.63 7.87
CA LEU A 74 1.80 10.88 7.48
C LEU A 74 2.09 11.79 8.67
N MET A 75 1.15 11.88 9.63
CA MET A 75 1.27 12.78 10.79
C MET A 75 2.15 12.22 11.91
N THR A 76 2.09 10.92 12.16
CA THR A 76 2.72 10.30 13.34
C THR A 76 3.74 9.22 13.01
N GLY A 77 3.94 8.89 11.72
CA GLY A 77 4.92 7.91 11.27
C GLY A 77 6.35 8.40 11.49
N LYS A 78 7.27 7.46 11.72
CA LYS A 78 8.70 7.76 11.80
C LYS A 78 9.19 8.26 10.44
N PRO A 79 9.92 9.39 10.37
CA PRO A 79 10.51 9.85 9.12
C PRO A 79 11.64 8.93 8.68
N VAL A 80 11.74 8.71 7.38
CA VAL A 80 12.82 7.96 6.72
C VAL A 80 13.20 8.71 5.47
N VAL A 81 14.45 9.07 5.34
CA VAL A 81 14.96 9.77 4.16
C VAL A 81 15.67 8.77 3.27
N LEU A 82 15.30 8.73 2.00
CA LEU A 82 15.92 7.88 0.99
C LEU A 82 16.55 8.72 -0.11
N LYS A 83 17.78 8.38 -0.49
CA LYS A 83 18.46 9.04 -1.60
C LYS A 83 17.81 8.61 -2.92
N ILE A 84 17.40 9.59 -3.72
CA ILE A 84 16.84 9.38 -5.05
C ILE A 84 17.98 9.10 -6.03
N ALA A 85 17.79 8.10 -6.88
CA ALA A 85 18.63 7.94 -8.06
C ALA A 85 18.03 8.79 -9.19
N PRO A 86 18.83 9.50 -9.99
CA PRO A 86 18.31 10.37 -11.05
C PRO A 86 17.49 9.56 -12.05
N VAL A 87 16.24 9.98 -12.28
CA VAL A 87 15.32 9.40 -13.26
C VAL A 87 14.68 10.54 -14.03
N ASP A 88 14.56 10.37 -15.34
CA ASP A 88 13.98 11.38 -16.24
C ASP A 88 12.46 11.50 -16.03
N PRO A 89 11.93 12.69 -15.67
CA PRO A 89 10.49 12.84 -15.40
C PRO A 89 9.74 13.08 -16.71
N ARG A 90 8.89 12.16 -17.14
CA ARG A 90 7.87 12.46 -18.16
C ARG A 90 6.65 11.53 -18.11
N SER A 91 5.48 12.12 -17.96
CA SER A 91 4.23 11.60 -18.54
C SER A 91 3.33 12.76 -18.98
N ILE A 92 2.84 12.67 -20.22
CA ILE A 92 2.11 13.75 -20.89
C ILE A 92 0.58 13.65 -20.69
N ILE A 93 0.07 12.55 -20.10
CA ILE A 93 -1.37 12.23 -20.16
C ILE A 93 -2.12 12.38 -18.83
N GLN A 94 -1.45 12.35 -17.66
CA GLN A 94 -2.11 12.32 -16.34
C GLN A 94 -1.77 13.50 -15.41
N GLY A 95 -1.22 14.59 -15.94
CA GLY A 95 -0.60 15.64 -15.14
C GLY A 95 0.90 15.37 -14.95
N ASP A 96 1.62 16.36 -14.46
CA ASP A 96 3.06 16.23 -14.23
C ASP A 96 3.29 15.32 -13.01
N TYR A 97 3.92 14.18 -13.22
CA TYR A 97 4.37 13.33 -12.14
C TYR A 97 5.82 12.89 -12.37
N MET A 98 6.50 12.57 -11.30
CA MET A 98 7.85 12.05 -11.30
C MET A 98 7.84 10.62 -10.79
N SER A 99 8.40 9.69 -11.57
CA SER A 99 8.67 8.33 -11.10
C SER A 99 10.03 8.32 -10.42
N LEU A 100 10.05 7.92 -9.15
CA LEU A 100 11.25 7.95 -8.33
C LEU A 100 11.94 6.58 -8.33
N SER A 101 13.24 6.59 -8.54
CA SER A 101 14.10 5.44 -8.27
C SER A 101 15.00 5.76 -7.07
N TYR A 102 15.39 4.75 -6.33
CA TYR A 102 16.15 4.93 -5.10
C TYR A 102 17.47 4.16 -5.16
N ALA A 103 18.54 4.76 -4.69
CA ALA A 103 19.86 4.14 -4.64
C ALA A 103 19.83 2.81 -3.86
N ILE A 104 19.10 2.78 -2.75
CA ILE A 104 18.92 1.58 -1.90
C ILE A 104 18.35 0.37 -2.66
N LEU A 105 17.53 0.58 -3.71
CA LEU A 105 16.97 -0.52 -4.51
C LEU A 105 18.05 -1.26 -5.31
N THR A 106 19.11 -0.57 -5.70
CA THR A 106 20.27 -1.17 -6.36
C THR A 106 21.01 -2.10 -5.39
N ASP A 107 21.20 -1.65 -4.14
CA ASP A 107 21.86 -2.44 -3.10
C ASP A 107 21.03 -3.67 -2.72
N ILE A 108 19.70 -3.49 -2.58
CA ILE A 108 18.75 -4.60 -2.36
C ILE A 108 18.85 -5.62 -3.48
N ARG A 109 18.89 -5.17 -4.73
CA ARG A 109 19.01 -6.07 -5.89
C ARG A 109 20.34 -6.84 -5.90
N ALA A 110 21.43 -6.18 -5.53
CA ALA A 110 22.75 -6.80 -5.42
C ALA A 110 22.74 -7.93 -4.36
N GLN A 111 22.24 -7.64 -3.15
CA GLN A 111 22.13 -8.64 -2.08
C GLN A 111 21.23 -9.84 -2.46
N LEU A 112 20.11 -9.57 -3.11
CA LEU A 112 19.20 -10.63 -3.56
C LEU A 112 19.84 -11.54 -4.62
N ASN A 113 20.62 -10.98 -5.54
CA ASN A 113 21.32 -11.77 -6.55
C ASN A 113 22.41 -12.64 -5.91
N THR A 114 23.15 -12.14 -4.93
CA THR A 114 24.15 -12.92 -4.18
C THR A 114 23.49 -14.08 -3.44
N SER A 115 22.42 -13.81 -2.67
CA SER A 115 21.70 -14.84 -1.91
C SER A 115 21.10 -15.95 -2.80
N VAL A 116 20.70 -15.60 -4.02
CA VAL A 116 20.17 -16.57 -4.99
C VAL A 116 21.28 -17.47 -5.54
N ASN A 117 22.48 -16.91 -5.79
CA ASN A 117 23.61 -17.69 -6.28
C ASN A 117 24.10 -18.70 -5.24
N ASP A 118 24.11 -18.34 -3.96
CA ASP A 118 24.48 -19.22 -2.86
C ASP A 118 23.49 -20.39 -2.67
N GLN A 119 22.19 -20.15 -2.91
CA GLN A 119 21.16 -21.18 -2.84
C GLN A 119 21.08 -22.06 -4.12
N GLU A 120 21.51 -21.57 -5.28
CA GLU A 120 21.58 -22.37 -6.50
C GLU A 120 22.62 -23.50 -6.46
N ALA A 121 23.68 -23.30 -5.68
CA ALA A 121 24.68 -24.34 -5.44
C ALA A 121 24.12 -25.51 -4.61
N ALA A 122 23.00 -25.35 -3.94
CA ALA A 122 22.45 -26.31 -2.99
C ALA A 122 21.29 -27.18 -3.52
N ILE A 123 20.44 -26.71 -4.45
CA ILE A 123 19.25 -27.47 -4.87
C ILE A 123 18.84 -27.12 -6.32
N SER A 124 18.97 -28.09 -7.23
CA SER A 124 18.37 -28.06 -8.55
C SER A 124 16.84 -28.06 -8.49
N GLY A 125 16.19 -26.91 -8.38
CA GLY A 125 14.75 -26.78 -8.34
C GLY A 125 14.29 -25.34 -8.48
N ARG A 126 13.45 -25.09 -9.46
CA ARG A 126 12.70 -23.88 -9.85
C ARG A 126 12.81 -22.69 -8.89
N LYS A 127 13.57 -21.67 -9.29
CA LYS A 127 13.70 -20.36 -8.60
C LYS A 127 12.34 -19.68 -8.46
N THR A 128 11.76 -19.70 -7.28
CA THR A 128 10.63 -18.84 -6.98
C THR A 128 11.15 -17.67 -6.16
N ARG A 129 11.40 -16.52 -6.82
CA ARG A 129 11.77 -15.30 -6.11
C ARG A 129 10.60 -14.85 -5.22
N PRO A 130 10.86 -14.40 -3.99
CA PRO A 130 9.80 -13.95 -3.11
C PRO A 130 9.09 -12.73 -3.73
N LYS A 131 7.77 -12.67 -3.59
CA LYS A 131 6.97 -11.54 -4.10
C LYS A 131 7.22 -10.25 -3.29
N ARG A 132 7.61 -10.39 -2.04
CA ARG A 132 7.89 -9.29 -1.10
C ARG A 132 9.08 -9.66 -0.23
N VAL A 133 9.93 -8.68 0.03
CA VAL A 133 11.01 -8.77 1.01
C VAL A 133 10.98 -7.55 1.93
N TYR A 134 11.75 -7.61 3.00
CA TYR A 134 11.89 -6.55 3.98
C TYR A 134 13.35 -6.13 4.00
N ALA A 135 13.60 -4.88 3.64
CA ALA A 135 14.92 -4.27 3.72
C ALA A 135 15.11 -3.67 5.11
N LEU A 136 16.03 -4.19 5.88
CA LEU A 136 16.43 -3.62 7.16
C LEU A 136 17.35 -2.45 6.89
N VAL A 137 17.06 -1.31 7.49
CA VAL A 137 17.80 -0.08 7.26
C VAL A 137 18.24 0.54 8.57
N HIS A 138 19.41 1.15 8.53
CA HIS A 138 19.93 2.02 9.57
C HIS A 138 19.87 3.47 9.09
N GLN A 139 19.51 4.38 9.97
CA GLN A 139 19.48 5.82 9.69
C GLN A 139 20.71 6.49 10.27
N ASP A 140 21.32 7.37 9.48
CA ASP A 140 22.38 8.25 9.99
C ASP A 140 21.82 9.39 10.86
N GLU A 141 22.69 10.27 11.35
CA GLU A 141 22.31 11.42 12.19
C GLU A 141 21.34 12.39 11.46
N GLN A 142 21.31 12.36 10.14
CA GLN A 142 20.44 13.19 9.29
C GLN A 142 19.14 12.48 8.94
N GLY A 143 18.97 11.21 9.34
CA GLY A 143 17.81 10.38 9.05
C GLY A 143 17.84 9.72 7.67
N VAL A 144 18.98 9.77 6.96
CA VAL A 144 19.15 9.09 5.67
C VAL A 144 19.35 7.60 5.91
N ALA A 145 18.51 6.80 5.26
CA ALA A 145 18.51 5.35 5.43
C ALA A 145 19.50 4.67 4.51
N THR A 146 20.31 3.79 5.09
CA THR A 146 21.24 2.89 4.41
C THR A 146 20.82 1.45 4.61
N LEU A 147 21.06 0.59 3.60
CA LEU A 147 20.70 -0.82 3.67
C LEU A 147 21.65 -1.59 4.60
N CYS A 148 21.07 -2.29 5.55
CA CYS A 148 21.79 -3.29 6.36
C CYS A 148 21.73 -4.67 5.68
N ARG A 149 20.54 -5.23 5.59
CA ARG A 149 20.31 -6.54 4.97
C ARG A 149 18.88 -6.69 4.46
N VAL A 150 18.65 -7.71 3.66
CA VAL A 150 17.33 -8.04 3.10
C VAL A 150 16.84 -9.37 3.66
N GLU A 151 15.58 -9.42 4.11
CA GLU A 151 14.95 -10.61 4.64
C GLU A 151 13.62 -10.93 3.96
N ASN A 152 13.29 -12.23 3.89
CA ASN A 152 12.05 -12.71 3.29
C ASN A 152 10.84 -12.63 4.25
N ARG A 153 11.08 -12.38 5.54
CA ARG A 153 10.07 -12.27 6.60
C ARG A 153 10.33 -11.01 7.41
N ILE A 154 9.32 -10.54 8.11
CA ILE A 154 9.50 -9.46 9.08
C ILE A 154 10.49 -9.98 10.13
N PRO A 155 11.64 -9.30 10.30
CA PRO A 155 12.67 -9.75 11.22
C PRO A 155 12.19 -9.71 12.66
N THR A 156 12.54 -10.73 13.41
CA THR A 156 12.33 -10.80 14.86
C THR A 156 13.63 -10.58 15.63
N ASP A 157 14.77 -10.74 14.95
CA ASP A 157 16.10 -10.69 15.56
C ASP A 157 17.01 -9.70 14.79
N PHE A 158 17.82 -8.95 15.53
CA PHE A 158 18.62 -7.84 15.01
C PHE A 158 20.11 -7.98 15.38
N TYR A 159 20.71 -9.16 15.17
CA TYR A 159 22.03 -9.48 15.71
C TYR A 159 23.21 -8.80 15.00
N ASP A 160 23.16 -8.63 13.67
CA ASP A 160 24.33 -8.16 12.90
C ASP A 160 24.25 -6.69 12.46
N CYS A 161 23.10 -6.12 12.50
CA CYS A 161 22.82 -4.72 12.22
C CYS A 161 21.76 -4.27 13.21
N VAL A 162 21.99 -3.18 13.92
CA VAL A 162 20.93 -2.57 14.76
C VAL A 162 20.10 -1.70 13.84
N PRO A 163 19.11 -2.27 13.12
CA PRO A 163 18.29 -1.50 12.21
C PRO A 163 17.31 -0.65 13.01
N ASP A 164 17.11 0.56 12.56
CA ASP A 164 16.08 1.43 13.14
C ASP A 164 14.68 1.03 12.71
N MET A 165 14.60 0.42 11.52
CA MET A 165 13.35 -0.05 10.94
C MET A 165 13.56 -1.00 9.76
N TYR A 166 12.45 -1.50 9.23
CA TYR A 166 12.40 -2.25 7.99
C TYR A 166 11.51 -1.56 6.95
N LEU A 167 11.89 -1.64 5.67
CA LEU A 167 11.11 -1.13 4.55
C LEU A 167 10.50 -2.30 3.77
N PRO A 168 9.19 -2.30 3.51
CA PRO A 168 8.57 -3.31 2.66
C PRO A 168 8.94 -3.06 1.20
N VAL A 169 9.51 -4.06 0.53
CA VAL A 169 9.88 -4.01 -0.88
C VAL A 169 9.08 -5.03 -1.67
N ASN A 170 8.43 -4.59 -2.73
CA ASN A 170 7.60 -5.41 -3.60
C ASN A 170 8.32 -5.73 -4.92
N ASN A 171 7.73 -6.60 -5.73
CA ASN A 171 8.18 -6.95 -7.09
C ASN A 171 9.67 -7.36 -7.19
N VAL A 172 10.15 -8.10 -6.22
CA VAL A 172 11.55 -8.49 -6.08
C VAL A 172 12.09 -9.31 -7.27
N GLY A 173 11.22 -9.82 -8.15
CA GLY A 173 11.58 -10.66 -9.28
C GLY A 173 12.43 -9.97 -10.34
N TRP A 174 12.01 -8.82 -10.83
CA TRP A 174 12.66 -8.09 -11.93
C TRP A 174 13.15 -6.72 -11.53
N PHE A 175 12.28 -5.94 -10.86
CA PHE A 175 12.59 -4.59 -10.40
C PHE A 175 12.01 -4.42 -8.99
N PRO A 176 12.83 -4.43 -7.94
CA PRO A 176 12.36 -4.14 -6.60
C PRO A 176 11.76 -2.74 -6.54
N GLN A 177 10.60 -2.62 -5.89
CA GLN A 177 9.85 -1.39 -5.81
C GLN A 177 9.45 -1.09 -4.37
N LEU A 178 9.56 0.17 -3.98
CA LEU A 178 8.96 0.67 -2.76
C LEU A 178 7.49 1.02 -2.99
N PRO A 179 6.64 1.00 -1.96
CA PRO A 179 5.33 1.62 -2.04
C PRO A 179 5.45 3.12 -2.32
N SER A 180 4.54 3.69 -3.12
CA SER A 180 4.50 5.13 -3.41
C SER A 180 5.79 5.67 -4.08
N GLN A 181 6.14 5.14 -5.25
CA GLN A 181 7.27 5.63 -6.04
C GLN A 181 6.92 6.79 -6.97
N GLU A 182 5.66 7.16 -7.06
CA GLU A 182 5.19 8.23 -7.92
C GLU A 182 4.88 9.47 -7.07
N TYR A 183 5.42 10.61 -7.49
CA TYR A 183 5.16 11.90 -6.86
C TYR A 183 4.45 12.81 -7.84
N PHE A 184 3.21 13.19 -7.53
CA PHE A 184 2.37 14.06 -8.34
C PHE A 184 2.53 15.50 -7.88
N PHE A 185 2.62 16.42 -8.83
CA PHE A 185 2.75 17.85 -8.55
C PHE A 185 1.96 18.69 -9.56
N ALA A 186 1.79 19.98 -9.26
CA ALA A 186 1.06 20.89 -10.13
C ALA A 186 1.81 21.10 -11.45
N GLU A 187 1.06 21.21 -12.55
CA GLU A 187 1.58 21.44 -13.89
C GLU A 187 2.55 22.63 -13.95
N GLY A 188 3.65 22.46 -14.67
CA GLY A 188 4.71 23.47 -14.79
C GLY A 188 5.72 23.52 -13.65
N LYS A 189 5.57 22.71 -12.59
CA LYS A 189 6.54 22.66 -11.47
C LYS A 189 7.65 21.61 -11.63
N GLY A 190 7.76 20.96 -12.77
CA GLY A 190 8.74 19.90 -13.01
C GLY A 190 10.17 20.32 -12.73
N GLN A 191 10.60 21.53 -13.16
CA GLN A 191 11.95 22.04 -12.90
C GLN A 191 12.24 22.27 -11.41
N HIS A 192 11.24 22.62 -10.61
CA HIS A 192 11.39 22.79 -9.18
C HIS A 192 11.68 21.44 -8.50
N TYR A 193 10.90 20.41 -8.85
CA TYR A 193 11.09 19.07 -8.29
C TYR A 193 12.24 18.28 -8.93
N ALA A 194 12.76 18.70 -10.09
CA ALA A 194 13.97 18.12 -10.69
C ALA A 194 15.23 18.31 -9.83
N GLN A 195 15.19 19.21 -8.84
CA GLN A 195 16.28 19.45 -7.89
C GLN A 195 16.23 18.48 -6.69
N ALA A 196 15.25 17.60 -6.64
CA ALA A 196 15.12 16.64 -5.56
C ALA A 196 16.27 15.62 -5.58
N GLU A 197 17.00 15.54 -4.48
CA GLU A 197 18.03 14.51 -4.25
C GLU A 197 17.59 13.45 -3.26
N TYR A 198 16.60 13.76 -2.42
CA TYR A 198 16.09 12.87 -1.39
C TYR A 198 14.56 12.88 -1.37
N ALA A 199 14.00 11.79 -0.84
CA ALA A 199 12.58 11.64 -0.58
C ALA A 199 12.35 11.27 0.88
N GLU A 200 11.50 12.03 1.56
CA GLU A 200 11.08 11.72 2.91
C GLU A 200 9.84 10.83 2.88
N TYR A 201 9.96 9.68 3.51
CA TYR A 201 8.87 8.76 3.77
C TYR A 201 8.42 8.82 5.22
N ARG A 202 7.18 8.44 5.45
CA ARG A 202 6.64 8.17 6.79
C ARG A 202 6.35 6.68 6.92
N PHE A 203 6.89 6.07 7.95
CA PHE A 203 6.72 4.65 8.24
C PHE A 203 5.97 4.44 9.56
N LYS A 204 4.89 3.69 9.51
CA LYS A 204 4.12 3.28 10.69
C LYS A 204 3.35 1.99 10.42
N ASP A 205 3.42 1.04 11.36
CA ASP A 205 2.63 -0.21 11.31
C ASP A 205 2.77 -1.01 10.00
N GLY A 206 3.97 -0.99 9.38
CA GLY A 206 4.24 -1.66 8.11
C GLY A 206 3.75 -0.91 6.87
N ILE A 207 3.22 0.30 7.03
CA ILE A 207 2.82 1.19 5.94
C ILE A 207 3.93 2.22 5.73
N LEU A 208 4.37 2.35 4.49
CA LEU A 208 5.37 3.30 4.05
C LEU A 208 4.74 4.24 3.03
N LEU A 209 4.71 5.53 3.31
CA LEU A 209 4.13 6.56 2.44
C LEU A 209 5.15 7.64 2.13
N LEU A 210 5.22 8.04 0.87
CA LEU A 210 6.01 9.20 0.43
C LEU A 210 5.31 10.47 0.92
N ALA A 211 6.02 11.29 1.72
CA ALA A 211 5.49 12.51 2.31
C ALA A 211 5.88 13.75 1.48
N ARG A 212 7.15 13.87 1.12
CA ARG A 212 7.66 15.02 0.36
C ARG A 212 9.02 14.71 -0.27
N LEU A 213 9.42 15.57 -1.20
CA LEU A 213 10.76 15.58 -1.78
C LEU A 213 11.63 16.61 -1.08
N LEU A 214 12.92 16.34 -1.01
CA LEU A 214 13.91 17.17 -0.35
C LEU A 214 15.06 17.47 -1.33
N ASP A 215 15.64 18.64 -1.17
CA ASP A 215 16.83 19.04 -1.89
C ASP A 215 18.12 18.42 -1.31
N LYS A 216 19.28 18.79 -1.82
CA LYS A 216 20.61 18.36 -1.36
C LYS A 216 20.88 18.69 0.13
N ASP A 217 20.26 19.75 0.64
CA ASP A 217 20.42 20.23 2.02
C ASP A 217 19.33 19.67 2.95
N LEU A 218 18.58 18.66 2.49
CA LEU A 218 17.44 18.02 3.18
C LEU A 218 16.30 18.98 3.52
N LYS A 219 16.15 20.07 2.77
CA LYS A 219 15.02 20.99 2.89
C LYS A 219 13.89 20.58 1.96
N GLY A 220 12.64 20.72 2.43
CA GLY A 220 11.45 20.40 1.64
C GLY A 220 11.30 21.31 0.42
N LEU A 221 10.96 20.70 -0.72
CA LEU A 221 10.64 21.34 -1.99
C LEU A 221 9.13 21.63 -2.10
#